data_d84fcc7f1eb60ec6b5c4fa9aa724854b
#
_entry.id   d84fcc7f1eb60ec6b5c4fa9aa724854b
#
_cell.length_a   1.000
_cell.length_b   1.000
_cell.length_c   1.000
_cell.angle_alpha   90.00
_cell.angle_beta   90.00
_cell.angle_gamma   90.00
#
_symmetry.space_group_name_H-M   'P 1'
#
loop_
_entity.id
_entity.type
_entity.pdbx_description
1 polymer ?
#
loop_
_entity_poly.entity_id
_entity_poly.type
_entity_poly.pdbx_seq_one_letter_code
_entity_poly.pdbx_strand_id
1 'polypeptide(L)'
;MKKILTMLALSLGVCYGAHAQYENTTVKVGMKAPELAYPNPDGKVIKLSEVNKGRYVLVDFWASWCGPCRNANPGLVKMYNNYSKKKFKGAKNGFTVLSVSLDANKASWVAAIQKDNLSWPYQISDLKQWHSDAAKLYGIEFIPQAFLIDPSGKVVSWYMTAEQANNDLQKLAIE
;
A
#
# COMPACT_ATOMS: atom_id res chain seq x y z
N MET A 1 -9.02 -28.61 68.47
CA MET A 1 -8.73 -27.29 67.86
C MET A 1 -8.22 -27.56 66.43
N LYS A 2 -9.07 -27.43 65.43
CA LYS A 2 -8.75 -27.66 63.99
C LYS A 2 -8.48 -26.30 63.38
N LYS A 3 -7.26 -26.06 62.91
CA LYS A 3 -6.84 -24.86 62.17
C LYS A 3 -7.26 -25.05 60.71
N ILE A 4 -8.19 -24.25 60.20
CA ILE A 4 -8.57 -24.17 58.79
C ILE A 4 -7.62 -23.23 58.12
N LEU A 5 -6.81 -23.74 57.18
CA LEU A 5 -5.87 -22.96 56.35
C LEU A 5 -6.61 -22.57 55.09
N THR A 6 -6.98 -21.31 54.97
CA THR A 6 -7.64 -20.75 53.80
C THR A 6 -6.56 -20.39 52.78
N MET A 7 -6.45 -21.17 51.67
CA MET A 7 -5.62 -20.81 50.53
C MET A 7 -6.34 -19.76 49.67
N LEU A 8 -5.74 -18.57 49.63
CA LEU A 8 -6.15 -17.49 48.73
C LEU A 8 -5.52 -17.75 47.37
N ALA A 9 -6.29 -18.23 46.42
CA ALA A 9 -5.82 -18.38 45.03
C ALA A 9 -5.84 -17.00 44.35
N LEU A 10 -4.65 -16.43 44.10
CA LEU A 10 -4.48 -15.22 43.34
C LEU A 10 -4.55 -15.58 41.85
N SER A 11 -5.69 -15.35 41.20
CA SER A 11 -5.85 -15.51 39.78
C SER A 11 -5.19 -14.30 39.09
N LEU A 12 -3.99 -14.48 38.54
CA LEU A 12 -3.42 -13.56 37.56
C LEU A 12 -4.25 -13.59 36.26
N GLY A 13 -5.15 -12.62 36.14
CA GLY A 13 -5.83 -12.35 34.88
C GLY A 13 -4.83 -11.81 33.85
N VAL A 14 -4.39 -12.65 32.92
CA VAL A 14 -3.64 -12.22 31.74
C VAL A 14 -4.63 -11.51 30.82
N CYS A 15 -4.67 -10.17 30.86
CA CYS A 15 -5.35 -9.37 29.85
C CYS A 15 -4.62 -9.55 28.51
N TYR A 16 -5.08 -10.47 27.69
CA TYR A 16 -4.76 -10.45 26.26
C TYR A 16 -5.42 -9.21 25.66
N GLY A 17 -4.64 -8.16 25.50
CA GLY A 17 -5.04 -7.01 24.70
C GLY A 17 -5.28 -7.49 23.28
N ALA A 18 -6.55 -7.65 22.89
CA ALA A 18 -6.94 -7.81 21.51
C ALA A 18 -6.61 -6.49 20.79
N HIS A 19 -5.42 -6.38 20.21
CA HIS A 19 -5.18 -5.38 19.19
C HIS A 19 -6.08 -5.74 18.02
N ALA A 20 -7.17 -4.99 17.86
CA ALA A 20 -7.98 -5.07 16.65
C ALA A 20 -7.07 -4.68 15.49
N GLN A 21 -6.56 -5.68 14.78
CA GLN A 21 -5.74 -5.47 13.60
C GLN A 21 -6.70 -5.02 12.50
N TYR A 22 -6.53 -3.77 12.01
CA TYR A 22 -7.34 -3.29 10.90
C TYR A 22 -7.19 -4.24 9.72
N GLU A 23 -8.30 -4.67 9.15
CA GLU A 23 -8.35 -5.50 7.94
C GLU A 23 -9.17 -4.77 6.88
N ASN A 24 -8.60 -4.58 5.69
CA ASN A 24 -9.35 -4.03 4.57
C ASN A 24 -10.43 -5.03 4.15
N THR A 25 -11.71 -4.66 4.34
CA THR A 25 -12.85 -5.54 4.07
C THR A 25 -13.31 -5.50 2.60
N THR A 26 -12.89 -4.49 1.83
CA THR A 26 -13.32 -4.24 0.45
C THR A 26 -12.44 -4.98 -0.55
N VAL A 27 -11.11 -4.85 -0.45
CA VAL A 27 -10.15 -5.48 -1.35
C VAL A 27 -9.34 -6.53 -0.59
N LYS A 28 -9.59 -7.82 -0.92
CA LYS A 28 -8.99 -8.96 -0.23
C LYS A 28 -7.92 -9.65 -1.10
N VAL A 29 -6.97 -10.30 -0.44
CA VAL A 29 -5.98 -11.16 -1.08
C VAL A 29 -6.66 -12.23 -1.93
N GLY A 30 -6.15 -12.45 -3.15
CA GLY A 30 -6.70 -13.38 -4.14
C GLY A 30 -7.79 -12.80 -5.05
N MET A 31 -8.40 -11.66 -4.70
CA MET A 31 -9.36 -10.98 -5.57
C MET A 31 -8.66 -10.32 -6.77
N LYS A 32 -9.40 -10.14 -7.85
CA LYS A 32 -9.01 -9.25 -8.94
C LYS A 32 -8.97 -7.82 -8.40
N ALA A 33 -7.85 -7.13 -8.60
CA ALA A 33 -7.73 -5.73 -8.20
C ALA A 33 -8.74 -4.87 -8.97
N PRO A 34 -9.52 -4.01 -8.30
CA PRO A 34 -10.39 -3.06 -8.98
C PRO A 34 -9.59 -2.17 -9.94
N GLU A 35 -10.19 -1.84 -11.10
CA GLU A 35 -9.53 -0.98 -12.09
C GLU A 35 -9.36 0.45 -11.56
N LEU A 36 -8.19 1.01 -11.79
CA LEU A 36 -7.88 2.42 -11.54
C LEU A 36 -7.57 3.09 -12.89
N ALA A 37 -8.32 4.12 -13.24
CA ALA A 37 -8.16 4.85 -14.49
C ALA A 37 -8.30 6.36 -14.23
N TYR A 38 -7.18 7.03 -13.90
CA TYR A 38 -7.18 8.44 -13.49
C TYR A 38 -6.04 9.21 -14.15
N PRO A 39 -6.16 10.57 -14.23
CA PRO A 39 -5.12 11.41 -14.80
C PRO A 39 -3.82 11.37 -14.02
N ASN A 40 -2.70 11.41 -14.74
CA ASN A 40 -1.39 11.75 -14.20
C ASN A 40 -1.21 13.28 -14.08
N PRO A 41 -0.05 13.78 -13.57
CA PRO A 41 0.23 15.22 -13.53
C PRO A 41 0.10 15.94 -14.88
N ASP A 42 0.31 15.28 -16.01
CA ASP A 42 0.19 15.86 -17.34
C ASP A 42 -1.23 15.78 -17.92
N GLY A 43 -2.20 15.21 -17.14
CA GLY A 43 -3.59 15.05 -17.57
C GLY A 43 -3.85 13.79 -18.39
N LYS A 44 -2.84 12.95 -18.65
CA LYS A 44 -2.99 11.67 -19.36
C LYS A 44 -3.59 10.63 -18.41
N VAL A 45 -4.64 9.96 -18.83
CA VAL A 45 -5.24 8.85 -18.06
C VAL A 45 -4.29 7.64 -18.08
N ILE A 46 -3.96 7.16 -16.88
CA ILE A 46 -3.19 5.94 -16.65
C ILE A 46 -4.15 4.87 -16.10
N LYS A 47 -4.09 3.67 -16.68
CA LYS A 47 -4.93 2.53 -16.26
C LYS A 47 -4.08 1.47 -15.57
N LEU A 48 -4.53 0.98 -14.40
CA LEU A 48 -3.86 -0.10 -13.69
C LEU A 48 -3.70 -1.34 -14.58
N SER A 49 -4.72 -1.71 -15.34
CA SER A 49 -4.68 -2.85 -16.26
C SER A 49 -3.59 -2.74 -17.33
N GLU A 50 -3.26 -1.53 -17.76
CA GLU A 50 -2.16 -1.28 -18.72
C GLU A 50 -0.80 -1.32 -18.02
N VAL A 51 -0.70 -0.71 -16.83
CA VAL A 51 0.51 -0.73 -16.00
C VAL A 51 0.86 -2.14 -15.57
N ASN A 52 -0.13 -2.96 -15.22
CA ASN A 52 0.05 -4.32 -14.68
C ASN A 52 0.45 -5.37 -15.74
N LYS A 53 0.36 -5.06 -17.05
CA LYS A 53 0.69 -6.04 -18.12
C LYS A 53 2.04 -6.70 -17.92
N GLY A 54 2.03 -7.96 -17.43
CA GLY A 54 3.22 -8.79 -17.26
C GLY A 54 4.18 -8.32 -16.16
N ARG A 55 3.73 -7.56 -15.16
CA ARG A 55 4.54 -7.09 -14.03
C ARG A 55 3.77 -7.10 -12.71
N TYR A 56 4.50 -7.14 -11.61
CA TYR A 56 3.97 -6.79 -10.30
C TYR A 56 3.80 -5.28 -10.18
N VAL A 57 2.70 -4.84 -9.60
CA VAL A 57 2.42 -3.42 -9.33
C VAL A 57 2.13 -3.24 -7.85
N LEU A 58 2.87 -2.36 -7.20
CA LEU A 58 2.52 -1.88 -5.86
C LEU A 58 1.65 -0.63 -6.01
N VAL A 59 0.37 -0.75 -5.73
CA VAL A 59 -0.58 0.37 -5.68
C VAL A 59 -0.45 1.01 -4.31
N ASP A 60 -0.03 2.26 -4.24
CA ASP A 60 0.28 3.01 -3.02
C ASP A 60 -0.66 4.21 -2.87
N PHE A 61 -1.48 4.23 -1.81
CA PHE A 61 -2.38 5.34 -1.50
C PHE A 61 -1.73 6.29 -0.50
N TRP A 62 -1.58 7.54 -0.91
CA TRP A 62 -0.87 8.57 -0.17
C TRP A 62 -1.43 9.99 -0.42
N ALA A 63 -0.83 11.01 0.18
CA ALA A 63 -1.09 12.42 -0.17
C ALA A 63 0.08 13.32 0.25
N SER A 64 0.20 14.49 -0.38
CA SER A 64 1.22 15.49 -0.05
C SER A 64 1.12 16.02 1.38
N TRP A 65 -0.07 16.07 1.93
CA TRP A 65 -0.38 16.52 3.29
C TRP A 65 -0.31 15.39 4.34
N CYS A 66 -0.13 14.14 3.93
CA CYS A 66 -0.04 12.99 4.84
C CYS A 66 1.37 12.86 5.41
N GLY A 67 1.56 13.31 6.66
CA GLY A 67 2.85 13.22 7.36
C GLY A 67 3.44 11.80 7.41
N PRO A 68 2.68 10.77 7.87
CA PRO A 68 3.15 9.39 7.88
C PRO A 68 3.54 8.87 6.49
N CYS A 69 2.77 9.21 5.43
CA CYS A 69 3.10 8.82 4.06
C CYS A 69 4.45 9.43 3.62
N ARG A 70 4.64 10.74 3.90
CA ARG A 70 5.88 11.45 3.57
C ARG A 70 7.10 10.89 4.30
N ASN A 71 6.91 10.42 5.52
CA ASN A 71 7.96 9.76 6.31
C ASN A 71 8.30 8.36 5.76
N ALA A 72 7.35 7.64 5.16
CA ALA A 72 7.57 6.34 4.54
C ALA A 72 8.18 6.43 3.13
N ASN A 73 7.99 7.54 2.40
CA ASN A 73 8.45 7.71 1.02
C ASN A 73 9.94 7.42 0.78
N PRO A 74 10.91 7.81 1.65
CA PRO A 74 12.31 7.45 1.46
C PRO A 74 12.54 5.94 1.41
N GLY A 75 11.82 5.16 2.24
CA GLY A 75 11.84 3.70 2.23
C GLY A 75 11.29 3.12 0.92
N LEU A 76 10.16 3.68 0.44
CA LEU A 76 9.56 3.31 -0.83
C LEU A 76 10.48 3.61 -2.03
N VAL A 77 11.14 4.77 -2.04
CA VAL A 77 12.13 5.14 -3.08
C VAL A 77 13.30 4.15 -3.09
N LYS A 78 13.86 3.82 -1.91
CA LYS A 78 14.92 2.82 -1.78
C LYS A 78 14.48 1.46 -2.32
N MET A 79 13.27 1.02 -1.95
CA MET A 79 12.69 -0.24 -2.42
C MET A 79 12.48 -0.23 -3.95
N TYR A 80 11.91 0.82 -4.51
CA TYR A 80 11.73 0.97 -5.96
C TYR A 80 13.06 0.88 -6.71
N ASN A 81 14.07 1.62 -6.27
CA ASN A 81 15.40 1.61 -6.88
C ASN A 81 16.06 0.23 -6.84
N ASN A 82 15.80 -0.55 -5.77
CA ASN A 82 16.34 -1.89 -5.60
C ASN A 82 15.64 -2.92 -6.52
N TYR A 83 14.34 -2.78 -6.76
CA TYR A 83 13.54 -3.80 -7.45
C TYR A 83 13.13 -3.45 -8.87
N SER A 84 13.08 -2.19 -9.28
CA SER A 84 12.56 -1.77 -10.58
C SER A 84 13.31 -2.36 -11.80
N LYS A 85 14.57 -2.78 -11.60
CA LYS A 85 15.41 -3.39 -12.65
C LYS A 85 15.58 -4.90 -12.49
N LYS A 86 15.02 -5.50 -11.42
CA LYS A 86 15.13 -6.95 -11.19
C LYS A 86 14.11 -7.72 -12.00
N LYS A 87 14.43 -8.99 -12.25
CA LYS A 87 13.49 -9.95 -12.80
C LYS A 87 12.62 -10.54 -11.70
N PHE A 88 11.41 -10.94 -12.04
CA PHE A 88 10.44 -11.50 -11.09
C PHE A 88 9.79 -12.77 -11.65
N LYS A 89 9.47 -13.69 -10.75
CA LYS A 89 8.78 -14.95 -11.11
C LYS A 89 7.45 -14.64 -11.80
N GLY A 90 7.25 -15.17 -13.03
CA GLY A 90 6.02 -14.98 -13.79
C GLY A 90 5.78 -13.55 -14.33
N ALA A 91 6.72 -12.62 -14.16
CA ALA A 91 6.57 -11.22 -14.56
C ALA A 91 7.65 -10.78 -15.55
N LYS A 92 7.38 -10.92 -16.85
CA LYS A 92 8.33 -10.57 -17.91
C LYS A 92 8.74 -9.09 -17.93
N ASN A 93 7.91 -8.20 -17.37
CA ASN A 93 8.13 -6.76 -17.30
C ASN A 93 8.50 -6.29 -15.86
N GLY A 94 8.83 -7.23 -14.96
CA GLY A 94 9.38 -6.95 -13.64
C GLY A 94 8.37 -6.36 -12.64
N PHE A 95 8.73 -5.24 -12.02
CA PHE A 95 8.01 -4.57 -10.94
C PHE A 95 7.93 -3.06 -11.19
N THR A 96 6.86 -2.44 -10.69
CA THR A 96 6.72 -0.98 -10.60
C THR A 96 5.81 -0.55 -9.45
N VAL A 97 5.78 0.75 -9.17
CA VAL A 97 4.83 1.40 -8.26
C VAL A 97 3.82 2.19 -9.09
N LEU A 98 2.56 2.20 -8.67
CA LEU A 98 1.49 3.10 -9.09
C LEU A 98 1.01 3.84 -7.85
N SER A 99 1.37 5.11 -7.71
CA SER A 99 0.90 5.93 -6.59
C SER A 99 -0.42 6.61 -6.91
N VAL A 100 -1.36 6.50 -5.97
CA VAL A 100 -2.71 7.09 -6.02
C VAL A 100 -2.78 8.19 -4.96
N SER A 101 -2.79 9.43 -5.40
CA SER A 101 -2.81 10.58 -4.48
C SER A 101 -4.24 10.98 -4.11
N LEU A 102 -4.46 11.21 -2.80
CA LEU A 102 -5.67 11.79 -2.24
C LEU A 102 -5.50 13.32 -2.03
N ASP A 103 -4.81 13.99 -2.91
CA ASP A 103 -4.71 15.45 -2.89
C ASP A 103 -5.94 16.10 -3.54
N ALA A 104 -6.31 17.33 -3.11
CA ALA A 104 -7.25 18.18 -3.83
C ALA A 104 -6.52 19.21 -4.70
N ASN A 105 -5.25 19.48 -4.40
CA ASN A 105 -4.45 20.49 -5.09
C ASN A 105 -3.33 19.83 -5.90
N LYS A 106 -3.42 19.99 -7.23
CA LYS A 106 -2.43 19.42 -8.16
C LYS A 106 -1.02 19.97 -7.93
N ALA A 107 -0.88 21.27 -7.63
CA ALA A 107 0.43 21.87 -7.44
C ALA A 107 1.14 21.29 -6.21
N SER A 108 0.41 21.13 -5.08
CA SER A 108 0.92 20.51 -3.87
C SER A 108 1.34 19.05 -4.10
N TRP A 109 0.50 18.29 -4.82
CA TRP A 109 0.80 16.91 -5.21
C TRP A 109 2.09 16.81 -6.03
N VAL A 110 2.21 17.61 -7.10
CA VAL A 110 3.40 17.62 -7.97
C VAL A 110 4.66 18.04 -7.20
N ALA A 111 4.56 19.07 -6.37
CA ALA A 111 5.67 19.52 -5.54
C ALA A 111 6.13 18.42 -4.56
N ALA A 112 5.20 17.66 -4.00
CA ALA A 112 5.51 16.54 -3.11
C ALA A 112 6.20 15.38 -3.84
N ILE A 113 5.74 15.01 -5.04
CA ILE A 113 6.41 14.01 -5.90
C ILE A 113 7.87 14.38 -6.12
N GLN A 114 8.14 15.65 -6.47
CA GLN A 114 9.50 16.14 -6.71
C GLN A 114 10.34 16.15 -5.44
N LYS A 115 9.80 16.71 -4.34
CA LYS A 115 10.50 16.83 -3.07
C LYS A 115 10.91 15.48 -2.47
N ASP A 116 10.06 14.46 -2.62
CA ASP A 116 10.29 13.12 -2.08
C ASP A 116 10.98 12.19 -3.08
N ASN A 117 11.35 12.69 -4.27
CA ASN A 117 12.00 11.92 -5.34
C ASN A 117 11.23 10.65 -5.76
N LEU A 118 9.89 10.74 -5.88
CA LEU A 118 9.04 9.63 -6.29
C LEU A 118 9.20 9.40 -7.79
N SER A 119 10.29 8.72 -8.20
CA SER A 119 10.81 8.67 -9.58
C SER A 119 10.10 7.71 -10.52
N TRP A 120 9.15 6.90 -10.04
CA TRP A 120 8.36 6.02 -10.91
C TRP A 120 7.34 6.78 -11.74
N PRO A 121 7.05 6.33 -12.98
CA PRO A 121 6.28 7.13 -13.95
C PRO A 121 4.76 7.12 -13.73
N TYR A 122 4.27 6.27 -12.83
CA TYR A 122 2.83 6.07 -12.66
C TYR A 122 2.34 6.74 -11.38
N GLN A 123 1.91 7.99 -11.54
CA GLN A 123 1.35 8.85 -10.50
C GLN A 123 -0.05 9.26 -10.95
N ILE A 124 -1.12 8.96 -10.19
CA ILE A 124 -2.49 9.28 -10.55
C ILE A 124 -3.24 9.94 -9.41
N SER A 125 -4.24 10.78 -9.75
CA SER A 125 -5.16 11.38 -8.79
C SER A 125 -6.45 11.84 -9.48
N ASP A 126 -7.58 11.78 -8.79
CA ASP A 126 -8.84 12.42 -9.19
C ASP A 126 -9.02 13.79 -8.52
N LEU A 127 -8.07 14.21 -7.69
CA LEU A 127 -8.05 15.47 -6.94
C LEU A 127 -9.28 15.70 -6.05
N LYS A 128 -9.87 14.62 -5.51
CA LYS A 128 -11.10 14.68 -4.70
C LYS A 128 -10.87 14.42 -3.20
N GLN A 129 -9.63 14.34 -2.74
CA GLN A 129 -9.29 14.00 -1.35
C GLN A 129 -9.98 12.71 -0.88
N TRP A 130 -10.61 12.75 0.31
CA TRP A 130 -11.39 11.63 0.86
C TRP A 130 -12.67 11.30 0.09
N HIS A 131 -13.09 12.17 -0.86
CA HIS A 131 -14.18 11.88 -1.81
C HIS A 131 -13.70 11.13 -3.05
N SER A 132 -12.42 10.74 -3.10
CA SER A 132 -11.81 9.99 -4.20
C SER A 132 -12.58 8.71 -4.49
N ASP A 133 -12.92 8.53 -5.78
CA ASP A 133 -13.56 7.31 -6.24
C ASP A 133 -12.58 6.12 -6.16
N ALA A 134 -11.28 6.37 -6.34
CA ALA A 134 -10.22 5.37 -6.15
C ALA A 134 -10.16 4.90 -4.68
N ALA A 135 -10.23 5.84 -3.72
CA ALA A 135 -10.24 5.51 -2.31
C ALA A 135 -11.45 4.66 -1.91
N LYS A 136 -12.65 5.04 -2.36
CA LYS A 136 -13.89 4.26 -2.14
C LYS A 136 -13.79 2.87 -2.73
N LEU A 137 -13.29 2.75 -3.96
CA LEU A 137 -13.18 1.49 -4.69
C LEU A 137 -12.25 0.49 -4.00
N TYR A 138 -11.20 0.99 -3.33
CA TYR A 138 -10.25 0.18 -2.58
C TYR A 138 -10.54 0.09 -1.08
N GLY A 139 -11.62 0.71 -0.60
CA GLY A 139 -11.97 0.72 0.84
C GLY A 139 -10.92 1.43 1.69
N ILE A 140 -10.36 2.54 1.19
CA ILE A 140 -9.33 3.31 1.89
C ILE A 140 -10.00 4.23 2.91
N GLU A 141 -9.82 3.93 4.19
CA GLU A 141 -10.35 4.71 5.31
C GLU A 141 -9.29 5.59 5.97
N PHE A 142 -8.03 5.29 5.76
CA PHE A 142 -6.85 6.07 6.19
C PHE A 142 -5.69 5.86 5.22
N ILE A 143 -4.67 6.70 5.28
CA ILE A 143 -3.43 6.58 4.53
C ILE A 143 -2.21 6.72 5.47
N PRO A 144 -1.08 6.05 5.14
CA PRO A 144 -0.82 5.26 3.94
C PRO A 144 -1.48 3.88 3.95
N GLN A 145 -1.76 3.33 2.77
CA GLN A 145 -2.10 1.92 2.54
C GLN A 145 -1.58 1.49 1.16
N ALA A 146 -1.16 0.24 1.02
CA ALA A 146 -0.68 -0.27 -0.26
C ALA A 146 -1.15 -1.70 -0.55
N PHE A 147 -1.22 -2.05 -1.84
CA PHE A 147 -1.63 -3.37 -2.33
C PHE A 147 -0.62 -3.86 -3.38
N LEU A 148 -0.09 -5.05 -3.20
CA LEU A 148 0.73 -5.70 -4.22
C LEU A 148 -0.17 -6.50 -5.16
N ILE A 149 -0.08 -6.20 -6.46
CA ILE A 149 -0.87 -6.84 -7.52
C ILE A 149 0.06 -7.70 -8.37
N ASP A 150 -0.29 -8.95 -8.62
CA ASP A 150 0.47 -9.87 -9.45
C ASP A 150 0.27 -9.62 -10.95
N PRO A 151 1.08 -10.23 -11.85
CA PRO A 151 0.93 -10.07 -13.30
C PRO A 151 -0.42 -10.51 -13.89
N SER A 152 -1.21 -11.30 -13.15
CA SER A 152 -2.57 -11.70 -13.54
C SER A 152 -3.63 -10.67 -13.13
N GLY A 153 -3.24 -9.65 -12.36
CA GLY A 153 -4.10 -8.61 -11.82
C GLY A 153 -4.79 -8.98 -10.50
N LYS A 154 -4.30 -9.99 -9.78
CA LYS A 154 -4.82 -10.37 -8.47
C LYS A 154 -4.04 -9.70 -7.35
N VAL A 155 -4.74 -9.37 -6.27
CA VAL A 155 -4.13 -8.85 -5.04
C VAL A 155 -3.35 -9.98 -4.36
N VAL A 156 -2.05 -9.78 -4.18
CA VAL A 156 -1.14 -10.71 -3.49
C VAL A 156 -1.10 -10.43 -2.00
N SER A 157 -1.05 -9.15 -1.65
CA SER A 157 -0.93 -8.72 -0.25
C SER A 157 -1.42 -7.28 -0.08
N TRP A 158 -1.72 -6.92 1.17
CA TRP A 158 -2.06 -5.58 1.61
C TRP A 158 -1.08 -5.15 2.71
N TYR A 159 -0.78 -3.86 2.79
CA TYR A 159 0.20 -3.28 3.71
C TYR A 159 -0.29 -1.96 4.28
N MET A 160 0.08 -1.68 5.52
CA MET A 160 -0.12 -0.37 6.17
C MET A 160 0.75 0.72 5.55
N THR A 161 1.96 0.36 5.09
CA THR A 161 2.88 1.25 4.38
C THR A 161 3.52 0.51 3.22
N ALA A 162 3.80 1.21 2.12
CA ALA A 162 4.25 0.61 0.88
C ALA A 162 5.61 -0.12 0.99
N GLU A 163 6.53 0.37 1.83
CA GLU A 163 7.84 -0.27 2.02
C GLU A 163 7.77 -1.64 2.70
N GLN A 164 6.67 -1.98 3.37
CA GLN A 164 6.46 -3.32 3.96
C GLN A 164 6.40 -4.40 2.87
N ALA A 165 6.08 -4.05 1.62
CA ALA A 165 6.12 -4.97 0.48
C ALA A 165 7.53 -5.53 0.19
N ASN A 166 8.60 -4.96 0.78
CA ASN A 166 9.98 -5.37 0.55
C ASN A 166 10.20 -6.88 0.77
N ASN A 167 9.61 -7.44 1.81
CA ASN A 167 9.78 -8.87 2.15
C ASN A 167 9.16 -9.80 1.07
N ASP A 168 8.01 -9.41 0.54
CA ASP A 168 7.35 -10.21 -0.50
C ASP A 168 8.04 -10.02 -1.85
N LEU A 169 8.46 -8.80 -2.20
CA LEU A 169 9.25 -8.53 -3.39
C LEU A 169 10.58 -9.31 -3.39
N GLN A 170 11.23 -9.44 -2.23
CA GLN A 170 12.45 -10.24 -2.09
C GLN A 170 12.24 -11.71 -2.44
N LYS A 171 11.12 -12.31 -2.01
CA LYS A 171 10.79 -13.72 -2.32
C LYS A 171 10.39 -13.94 -3.78
N LEU A 172 9.83 -12.91 -4.43
CA LEU A 172 9.35 -12.95 -5.81
C LEU A 172 10.43 -12.59 -6.84
N ALA A 173 11.45 -11.83 -6.44
CA ALA A 173 12.58 -11.49 -7.29
C ALA A 173 13.40 -12.72 -7.65
N ILE A 174 13.93 -12.73 -8.88
CA ILE A 174 14.89 -13.74 -9.40
C ILE A 174 16.26 -13.06 -9.41
N GLU A 175 17.27 -13.77 -8.94
CA GLU A 175 18.67 -13.34 -9.00
C GLU A 175 19.18 -13.18 -10.44
#